data_54b070446b56eb75506572a6c64658aa
#
_entry.id   54b070446b56eb75506572a6c64658aa
#
_cell.length_a   1.000
_cell.length_b   1.000
_cell.length_c   1.000
_cell.angle_alpha   90.00
_cell.angle_beta   90.00
_cell.angle_gamma   90.00
#
_symmetry.space_group_name_H-M   'P 1'
#
loop_
_entity.id
_entity.type
_entity.pdbx_description
1 polymer ?
#
loop_
_entity_poly.entity_id
_entity_poly.type
_entity_poly.pdbx_seq_one_letter_code
_entity_poly.pdbx_strand_id
1 'polypeptide(L)'
;LLSALLVSSCMAPCTFAASKTKVGKINLTIDTDIRSGSSGGEVEVTPTGDNTEYFYIDSVEVTNDEGDDWSKSNPPEAEIRIGLEDEDEYTFSGSSSSNFKLTLASSIKSRYDKVEYVSARKTDGGATIILNIRLVFDKDADMSNAAAPGSVEWSASSEGTATWGDVSSAKYFQVQLYKDGNLVTPPDGSASTVSVY
;
A
#
# COMPACT_ATOMS: atom_id res chain seq x y z
N LEU A 1 41.49 -73.40 8.56
CA LEU A 1 40.63 -72.49 7.78
C LEU A 1 40.33 -71.26 8.61
N LEU A 2 40.99 -70.13 8.32
CA LEU A 2 40.75 -68.84 8.97
C LEU A 2 39.80 -68.04 8.09
N SER A 3 38.54 -67.76 8.59
CA SER A 3 37.59 -66.87 7.95
C SER A 3 37.85 -65.44 8.44
N ALA A 4 38.34 -64.55 7.58
CA ALA A 4 38.46 -63.14 7.83
C ALA A 4 37.10 -62.48 7.57
N LEU A 5 36.47 -61.90 8.66
CA LEU A 5 35.28 -61.12 8.57
C LEU A 5 35.65 -59.66 8.20
N LEU A 6 35.38 -59.28 6.94
CA LEU A 6 35.52 -57.89 6.50
C LEU A 6 34.31 -57.07 7.01
N VAL A 7 34.50 -56.26 8.06
CA VAL A 7 33.53 -55.27 8.48
C VAL A 7 33.71 -54.03 7.59
N SER A 8 32.85 -53.89 6.59
CA SER A 8 32.76 -52.67 5.78
C SER A 8 32.00 -51.60 6.60
N SER A 9 32.74 -50.67 7.19
CA SER A 9 32.22 -49.48 7.83
C SER A 9 31.76 -48.51 6.77
N CYS A 10 30.44 -48.46 6.53
CA CYS A 10 29.81 -47.48 5.67
C CYS A 10 29.74 -46.15 6.45
N MET A 11 30.75 -45.29 6.33
CA MET A 11 30.66 -43.91 6.78
C MET A 11 29.76 -43.16 5.81
N ALA A 12 28.48 -42.95 6.19
CA ALA A 12 27.64 -42.00 5.51
C ALA A 12 28.24 -40.59 5.69
N PRO A 13 28.43 -39.82 4.62
CA PRO A 13 28.87 -38.44 4.77
C PRO A 13 27.81 -37.68 5.54
N CYS A 14 28.17 -37.18 6.71
CA CYS A 14 27.36 -36.16 7.41
C CYS A 14 27.46 -34.90 6.57
N THR A 15 26.50 -34.66 5.71
CA THR A 15 26.31 -33.36 5.08
C THR A 15 25.81 -32.40 6.17
N PHE A 16 26.71 -31.58 6.71
CA PHE A 16 26.32 -30.44 7.48
C PHE A 16 25.54 -29.52 6.55
N ALA A 17 24.23 -29.38 6.78
CA ALA A 17 23.47 -28.35 6.12
C ALA A 17 24.11 -27.00 6.44
N ALA A 18 24.56 -26.28 5.42
CA ALA A 18 25.10 -24.95 5.59
C ALA A 18 24.05 -24.06 6.29
N SER A 19 24.48 -23.29 7.27
CA SER A 19 23.60 -22.36 7.96
C SER A 19 23.18 -21.26 7.01
N LYS A 20 21.88 -21.15 6.73
CA LYS A 20 21.32 -20.10 5.84
C LYS A 20 21.59 -18.70 6.43
N THR A 21 21.91 -17.76 5.55
CA THR A 21 22.06 -16.35 5.91
C THR A 21 20.70 -15.75 6.25
N LYS A 22 20.63 -15.03 7.36
CA LYS A 22 19.38 -14.42 7.82
C LYS A 22 19.15 -13.08 7.12
N VAL A 23 18.08 -12.98 6.36
CA VAL A 23 17.57 -11.70 5.86
C VAL A 23 16.96 -10.92 7.04
N GLY A 24 17.55 -9.78 7.33
CA GLY A 24 17.24 -8.97 8.51
C GLY A 24 15.96 -8.15 8.33
N LYS A 25 16.12 -6.83 8.42
CA LYS A 25 14.98 -5.91 8.32
C LYS A 25 14.49 -5.77 6.89
N ILE A 26 13.19 -5.95 6.68
CA ILE A 26 12.49 -5.75 5.42
C ILE A 26 11.92 -4.33 5.40
N ASN A 27 12.39 -3.50 4.47
CA ASN A 27 11.91 -2.14 4.32
C ASN A 27 11.03 -2.07 3.07
N LEU A 28 9.81 -1.54 3.22
CA LEU A 28 8.81 -1.43 2.17
C LEU A 28 8.28 -0.01 2.07
N THR A 29 8.17 0.49 0.85
CA THR A 29 7.42 1.71 0.55
C THR A 29 6.09 1.30 -0.05
N ILE A 30 5.01 1.83 0.50
CA ILE A 30 3.63 1.53 0.14
C ILE A 30 3.07 2.72 -0.63
N ASP A 31 2.53 2.49 -1.80
CA ASP A 31 1.75 3.45 -2.60
C ASP A 31 0.36 2.88 -2.87
N THR A 32 -0.60 3.72 -3.23
CA THR A 32 -1.96 3.30 -3.56
C THR A 32 -2.73 4.40 -4.28
N ASP A 33 -3.65 4.02 -5.14
CA ASP A 33 -4.64 4.90 -5.74
C ASP A 33 -5.93 5.02 -4.92
N ILE A 34 -6.12 4.17 -3.92
CA ILE A 34 -7.29 4.16 -3.01
C ILE A 34 -7.48 5.54 -2.36
N ARG A 35 -8.74 5.97 -2.26
CA ARG A 35 -9.13 7.26 -1.65
C ARG A 35 -10.30 7.06 -0.69
N SER A 36 -10.35 7.86 0.36
CA SER A 36 -11.54 7.92 1.23
C SER A 36 -12.75 8.40 0.41
N GLY A 37 -13.90 7.74 0.59
CA GLY A 37 -15.12 8.00 -0.15
C GLY A 37 -15.15 7.41 -1.57
N SER A 38 -14.24 6.50 -1.91
CA SER A 38 -14.31 5.67 -3.12
C SER A 38 -14.26 4.19 -2.75
N SER A 39 -14.75 3.34 -3.63
CA SER A 39 -14.61 1.88 -3.55
C SER A 39 -13.48 1.39 -4.47
N GLY A 40 -12.96 0.20 -4.18
CA GLY A 40 -11.90 -0.43 -4.98
C GLY A 40 -10.54 0.27 -4.90
N GLY A 41 -9.65 -0.11 -5.81
CA GLY A 41 -8.29 0.40 -5.93
C GLY A 41 -7.24 -0.64 -5.58
N GLU A 42 -5.98 -0.30 -5.82
CA GLU A 42 -4.84 -1.19 -5.67
C GLU A 42 -3.81 -0.64 -4.68
N VAL A 43 -3.06 -1.54 -4.06
CA VAL A 43 -1.92 -1.23 -3.22
C VAL A 43 -0.66 -1.71 -3.93
N GLU A 44 0.30 -0.80 -4.09
CA GLU A 44 1.61 -1.08 -4.66
C GLU A 44 2.66 -1.11 -3.56
N VAL A 45 3.59 -2.07 -3.64
CA VAL A 45 4.65 -2.26 -2.65
C VAL A 45 5.99 -2.33 -3.34
N THR A 46 6.89 -1.44 -2.93
CA THR A 46 8.26 -1.40 -3.45
C THR A 46 9.26 -1.72 -2.33
N PRO A 47 10.11 -2.76 -2.48
CA PRO A 47 11.24 -2.98 -1.60
C PRO A 47 12.19 -1.79 -1.60
N THR A 48 12.74 -1.44 -0.41
CA THR A 48 13.70 -0.35 -0.26
C THR A 48 14.81 -0.70 0.73
N GLY A 49 15.95 0.01 0.66
CA GLY A 49 17.08 -0.20 1.59
C GLY A 49 18.04 -1.30 1.16
N ASP A 50 18.82 -1.81 2.11
CA ASP A 50 20.04 -2.58 1.84
C ASP A 50 19.84 -4.08 1.58
N ASN A 51 18.63 -4.62 1.78
CA ASN A 51 18.35 -6.07 1.68
C ASN A 51 17.47 -6.44 0.48
N THR A 52 17.28 -5.51 -0.44
CA THR A 52 16.36 -5.69 -1.58
C THR A 52 16.79 -6.77 -2.58
N GLU A 53 18.07 -7.15 -2.55
CA GLU A 53 18.63 -8.22 -3.38
C GLU A 53 18.32 -9.63 -2.87
N TYR A 54 17.79 -9.79 -1.66
CA TYR A 54 17.56 -11.10 -1.04
C TYR A 54 16.12 -11.55 -1.06
N PHE A 55 15.20 -10.65 -1.42
CA PHE A 55 13.76 -10.96 -1.42
C PHE A 55 13.01 -10.16 -2.50
N TYR A 56 11.88 -10.67 -2.90
CA TYR A 56 10.96 -10.03 -3.86
C TYR A 56 9.54 -9.99 -3.32
N ILE A 57 8.71 -9.12 -3.90
CA ILE A 57 7.26 -9.10 -3.67
C ILE A 57 6.61 -10.03 -4.67
N ASP A 58 6.00 -11.10 -4.17
CA ASP A 58 5.33 -12.11 -4.99
C ASP A 58 3.91 -11.64 -5.39
N SER A 59 3.15 -11.15 -4.40
CA SER A 59 1.82 -10.59 -4.64
C SER A 59 1.42 -9.58 -3.58
N VAL A 60 0.49 -8.70 -3.96
CA VAL A 60 -0.19 -7.75 -3.07
C VAL A 60 -1.68 -7.83 -3.35
N GLU A 61 -2.49 -7.98 -2.32
CA GLU A 61 -3.94 -8.11 -2.44
C GLU A 61 -4.63 -7.27 -1.36
N VAL A 62 -5.62 -6.47 -1.74
CA VAL A 62 -6.51 -5.77 -0.81
C VAL A 62 -7.53 -6.79 -0.28
N THR A 63 -7.54 -7.02 1.04
CA THR A 63 -8.23 -8.16 1.64
C THR A 63 -9.63 -7.88 2.16
N ASN A 64 -9.99 -6.60 2.29
CA ASN A 64 -11.28 -6.16 2.85
C ASN A 64 -12.09 -5.28 1.87
N ASP A 65 -11.85 -5.42 0.56
CA ASP A 65 -12.65 -4.77 -0.48
C ASP A 65 -13.96 -5.56 -0.68
N GLU A 66 -15.00 -5.15 0.03
CA GLU A 66 -16.37 -5.70 -0.09
C GLU A 66 -17.25 -4.85 -1.02
N GLY A 67 -16.67 -3.86 -1.71
CA GLY A 67 -17.37 -2.91 -2.58
C GLY A 67 -17.93 -1.69 -1.86
N ASP A 68 -17.73 -1.59 -0.55
CA ASP A 68 -18.08 -0.43 0.24
C ASP A 68 -17.05 0.70 0.09
N ASP A 69 -17.49 1.93 0.34
CA ASP A 69 -16.59 3.08 0.30
C ASP A 69 -15.55 3.02 1.43
N TRP A 70 -14.32 3.29 1.06
CA TRP A 70 -13.22 3.42 2.02
C TRP A 70 -13.41 4.60 2.94
N SER A 71 -13.11 4.41 4.22
CA SER A 71 -13.25 5.44 5.25
C SER A 71 -12.30 5.17 6.43
N LYS A 72 -12.27 6.07 7.41
CA LYS A 72 -11.55 5.82 8.67
C LYS A 72 -12.08 4.62 9.44
N SER A 73 -13.37 4.34 9.34
CA SER A 73 -14.01 3.18 9.98
C SER A 73 -13.85 1.90 9.16
N ASN A 74 -13.57 2.04 7.86
CA ASN A 74 -13.29 0.95 6.93
C ASN A 74 -12.00 1.27 6.15
N PRO A 75 -10.82 1.26 6.80
CA PRO A 75 -9.55 1.54 6.15
C PRO A 75 -9.09 0.34 5.30
N PRO A 76 -8.38 0.56 4.18
CA PRO A 76 -7.88 -0.54 3.37
C PRO A 76 -6.89 -1.41 4.14
N GLU A 77 -7.08 -2.72 4.05
CA GLU A 77 -6.14 -3.74 4.53
C GLU A 77 -5.56 -4.50 3.34
N ALA A 78 -4.27 -4.81 3.39
CA ALA A 78 -3.63 -5.56 2.32
C ALA A 78 -2.77 -6.70 2.87
N GLU A 79 -2.81 -7.83 2.19
CA GLU A 79 -1.87 -8.94 2.35
C GLU A 79 -0.75 -8.81 1.32
N ILE A 80 0.48 -8.86 1.80
CA ILE A 80 1.70 -8.79 0.98
C ILE A 80 2.43 -10.12 1.13
N ARG A 81 2.65 -10.79 0.01
CA ARG A 81 3.43 -12.02 -0.04
C ARG A 81 4.86 -11.71 -0.46
N ILE A 82 5.83 -12.11 0.36
CA ILE A 82 7.24 -11.79 0.18
C ILE A 82 8.02 -13.10 0.11
N GLY A 83 8.70 -13.35 -1.01
CA GLY A 83 9.54 -14.53 -1.22
C GLY A 83 11.02 -14.21 -1.11
N LEU A 84 11.85 -15.22 -0.83
CA LEU A 84 13.31 -15.13 -0.92
C LEU A 84 13.77 -15.36 -2.35
N GLU A 85 14.79 -14.63 -2.81
CA GLU A 85 15.43 -14.83 -4.13
C GLU A 85 16.14 -16.21 -4.21
N ASP A 86 16.71 -16.65 -3.10
CA ASP A 86 17.31 -17.98 -2.98
C ASP A 86 16.98 -18.59 -1.61
N GLU A 87 16.05 -19.55 -1.62
CA GLU A 87 15.61 -20.23 -0.41
C GLU A 87 16.64 -21.22 0.16
N ASP A 88 17.64 -21.62 -0.61
CA ASP A 88 18.71 -22.51 -0.15
C ASP A 88 19.79 -21.74 0.60
N GLU A 89 20.05 -20.48 0.22
CA GLU A 89 21.06 -19.62 0.83
C GLU A 89 20.51 -18.74 1.96
N TYR A 90 19.23 -18.31 1.87
CA TYR A 90 18.65 -17.32 2.78
C TYR A 90 17.51 -17.88 3.63
N THR A 91 17.21 -17.18 4.70
CA THR A 91 16.01 -17.38 5.54
C THR A 91 15.62 -16.05 6.17
N PHE A 92 14.31 -15.77 6.29
CA PHE A 92 13.86 -14.57 7.01
C PHE A 92 14.16 -14.67 8.51
N SER A 93 14.67 -13.59 9.09
CA SER A 93 15.03 -13.52 10.52
C SER A 93 13.83 -13.68 11.44
N GLY A 94 12.68 -13.11 11.07
CA GLY A 94 11.47 -13.15 11.87
C GLY A 94 10.28 -12.51 11.16
N SER A 95 9.12 -12.57 11.83
CA SER A 95 7.86 -12.00 11.35
C SER A 95 7.21 -11.03 12.34
N SER A 96 7.94 -10.58 13.37
CA SER A 96 7.45 -9.54 14.29
C SER A 96 7.49 -8.16 13.64
N SER A 97 6.73 -7.20 14.17
CA SER A 97 6.69 -5.82 13.65
C SER A 97 8.06 -5.15 13.58
N SER A 98 8.99 -5.51 14.47
CA SER A 98 10.36 -4.99 14.47
C SER A 98 11.20 -5.43 13.26
N ASN A 99 10.78 -6.48 12.54
CA ASN A 99 11.44 -6.94 11.32
C ASN A 99 11.04 -6.13 10.08
N PHE A 100 10.04 -5.25 10.19
CA PHE A 100 9.54 -4.46 9.08
C PHE A 100 9.75 -2.97 9.33
N LYS A 101 10.06 -2.24 8.26
CA LYS A 101 9.94 -0.79 8.19
C LYS A 101 8.99 -0.46 7.06
N LEU A 102 7.79 -0.03 7.42
CA LEU A 102 6.74 0.35 6.49
C LEU A 102 6.74 1.87 6.34
N THR A 103 6.73 2.36 5.11
CA THR A 103 6.80 3.79 4.81
C THR A 103 5.78 4.10 3.72
N LEU A 104 5.02 5.18 3.88
CA LEU A 104 4.15 5.70 2.82
C LEU A 104 4.97 6.37 1.72
N ALA A 105 4.62 6.15 0.46
CA ALA A 105 5.15 6.91 -0.66
C ALA A 105 4.82 8.40 -0.53
N SER A 106 5.66 9.28 -1.06
CA SER A 106 5.46 10.72 -0.95
C SER A 106 4.16 11.20 -1.60
N SER A 107 3.72 10.50 -2.65
CA SER A 107 2.47 10.72 -3.40
C SER A 107 1.21 10.64 -2.54
N ILE A 108 1.23 9.83 -1.48
CA ILE A 108 0.04 9.53 -0.68
C ILE A 108 0.08 10.09 0.76
N LYS A 109 1.19 10.69 1.18
CA LYS A 109 1.34 11.24 2.56
C LYS A 109 0.34 12.31 2.94
N SER A 110 -0.28 12.97 1.98
CA SER A 110 -1.35 13.94 2.23
C SER A 110 -2.71 13.29 2.47
N ARG A 111 -2.86 12.00 2.14
CA ARG A 111 -4.11 11.25 2.26
C ARG A 111 -4.10 10.28 3.44
N TYR A 112 -2.92 9.79 3.79
CA TYR A 112 -2.74 8.78 4.82
C TYR A 112 -1.84 9.27 5.95
N ASP A 113 -2.24 9.02 7.18
CA ASP A 113 -1.43 9.28 8.38
C ASP A 113 -0.25 8.31 8.47
N LYS A 114 -0.54 7.03 8.29
CA LYS A 114 0.46 5.96 8.41
C LYS A 114 0.03 4.66 7.73
N VAL A 115 1.01 3.78 7.56
CA VAL A 115 0.78 2.35 7.34
C VAL A 115 1.08 1.59 8.63
N GLU A 116 0.15 0.74 9.05
CA GLU A 116 0.25 -0.07 10.26
C GLU A 116 0.59 -1.52 9.92
N TYR A 117 1.50 -2.10 10.70
CA TYR A 117 1.68 -3.54 10.74
C TYR A 117 0.51 -4.17 11.50
N VAL A 118 -0.21 -5.09 10.88
CA VAL A 118 -1.30 -5.85 11.51
C VAL A 118 -0.77 -7.19 12.03
N SER A 119 -0.21 -7.98 11.14
CA SER A 119 0.37 -9.29 11.48
C SER A 119 1.36 -9.74 10.40
N ALA A 120 2.23 -10.70 10.74
CA ALA A 120 2.96 -11.45 9.74
C ALA A 120 3.23 -12.87 10.20
N ARG A 121 3.33 -13.79 9.24
CA ARG A 121 3.69 -15.19 9.49
C ARG A 121 4.66 -15.69 8.43
N LYS A 122 5.52 -16.61 8.83
CA LYS A 122 6.39 -17.33 7.91
C LYS A 122 5.69 -18.60 7.43
N THR A 123 5.85 -18.91 6.15
CA THR A 123 5.39 -20.14 5.51
C THR A 123 6.54 -20.78 4.73
N ASP A 124 6.29 -21.92 4.11
CA ASP A 124 7.22 -22.61 3.22
C ASP A 124 8.62 -22.84 3.87
N GLY A 125 8.61 -23.34 5.11
CA GLY A 125 9.85 -23.57 5.86
C GLY A 125 10.62 -22.29 6.24
N GLY A 126 10.00 -21.11 6.09
CA GLY A 126 10.61 -19.81 6.34
C GLY A 126 11.12 -19.08 5.10
N ALA A 127 10.80 -19.61 3.92
CA ALA A 127 11.15 -19.00 2.63
C ALA A 127 10.16 -17.90 2.21
N THR A 128 8.96 -17.89 2.77
CA THR A 128 7.92 -16.91 2.46
C THR A 128 7.44 -16.20 3.73
N ILE A 129 7.19 -14.91 3.63
CA ILE A 129 6.43 -14.13 4.62
C ILE A 129 5.10 -13.70 4.01
N ILE A 130 4.04 -13.87 4.78
CA ILE A 130 2.74 -13.26 4.54
C ILE A 130 2.58 -12.13 5.55
N LEU A 131 2.60 -10.90 5.08
CA LEU A 131 2.51 -9.67 5.87
C LEU A 131 1.17 -8.99 5.62
N ASN A 132 0.42 -8.73 6.69
CA ASN A 132 -0.83 -7.96 6.64
C ASN A 132 -0.57 -6.55 7.18
N ILE A 133 -1.01 -5.57 6.42
CA ILE A 133 -0.91 -4.15 6.73
C ILE A 133 -2.27 -3.48 6.68
N ARG A 134 -2.38 -2.31 7.31
CA ARG A 134 -3.53 -1.41 7.23
C ARG A 134 -3.07 -0.01 6.87
N LEU A 135 -3.75 0.62 5.93
CA LEU A 135 -3.53 2.01 5.54
C LEU A 135 -4.50 2.91 6.31
N VAL A 136 -3.98 3.75 7.19
CA VAL A 136 -4.79 4.64 8.03
C VAL A 136 -4.92 6.00 7.36
N PHE A 137 -6.13 6.39 7.01
CA PHE A 137 -6.39 7.72 6.43
C PHE A 137 -6.02 8.84 7.39
N ASP A 138 -5.47 9.92 6.85
CA ASP A 138 -5.29 11.17 7.60
C ASP A 138 -6.66 11.69 8.10
N LYS A 139 -6.66 12.30 9.27
CA LYS A 139 -7.88 12.85 9.87
C LYS A 139 -8.56 13.91 8.99
N ASP A 140 -7.75 14.64 8.19
CA ASP A 140 -8.22 15.70 7.31
C ASP A 140 -8.51 15.18 5.88
N ALA A 141 -8.13 13.94 5.56
CA ALA A 141 -8.37 13.31 4.27
C ALA A 141 -9.69 12.53 4.19
N ASP A 142 -10.44 12.46 5.29
CA ASP A 142 -11.72 11.75 5.35
C ASP A 142 -12.81 12.56 4.65
N MET A 143 -13.02 12.25 3.38
CA MET A 143 -14.11 12.84 2.58
C MET A 143 -15.47 12.18 2.82
N SER A 144 -15.53 11.07 3.58
CA SER A 144 -16.77 10.32 3.83
C SER A 144 -17.85 11.14 4.54
N ASN A 145 -17.43 12.21 5.26
CA ASN A 145 -18.31 13.16 5.93
C ASN A 145 -18.31 14.57 5.29
N ALA A 146 -17.63 14.75 4.16
CA ALA A 146 -17.70 16.01 3.46
C ALA A 146 -19.12 16.18 2.92
N ALA A 147 -19.85 17.15 3.47
CA ALA A 147 -21.14 17.52 2.90
C ALA A 147 -20.92 17.96 1.45
N ALA A 148 -21.79 17.52 0.56
CA ALA A 148 -21.79 18.09 -0.78
C ALA A 148 -21.96 19.61 -0.68
N PRO A 149 -21.26 20.42 -1.50
CA PRO A 149 -21.56 21.83 -1.57
C PRO A 149 -23.05 22.00 -1.86
N GLY A 150 -23.69 22.96 -1.22
CA GLY A 150 -25.08 23.30 -1.51
C GLY A 150 -25.28 23.61 -2.99
N SER A 151 -26.52 23.84 -3.42
CA SER A 151 -26.84 24.10 -4.83
C SER A 151 -25.84 25.07 -5.47
N VAL A 152 -25.24 24.64 -6.58
CA VAL A 152 -24.40 25.52 -7.40
C VAL A 152 -25.33 26.30 -8.33
N GLU A 153 -25.31 27.61 -8.24
CA GLU A 153 -26.19 28.48 -9.01
C GLU A 153 -25.40 29.57 -9.74
N TRP A 154 -25.83 29.89 -10.96
CA TRP A 154 -25.31 31.03 -11.67
C TRP A 154 -25.93 32.31 -11.06
N SER A 155 -25.09 33.31 -10.82
CA SER A 155 -25.56 34.59 -10.32
C SER A 155 -26.47 35.28 -11.34
N ALA A 156 -27.69 35.64 -10.91
CA ALA A 156 -28.60 36.41 -11.75
C ALA A 156 -28.18 37.88 -11.93
N SER A 157 -27.25 38.35 -11.08
CA SER A 157 -26.83 39.79 -11.04
C SER A 157 -25.41 40.01 -11.57
N SER A 158 -24.61 38.95 -11.75
CA SER A 158 -23.23 39.03 -12.16
C SER A 158 -22.94 37.97 -13.21
N GLU A 159 -22.84 38.39 -14.47
CA GLU A 159 -22.52 37.48 -15.58
C GLU A 159 -21.21 36.75 -15.33
N GLY A 160 -21.19 35.43 -15.62
CA GLY A 160 -20.00 34.59 -15.44
C GLY A 160 -19.67 34.22 -14.01
N THR A 161 -20.52 34.55 -13.04
CA THR A 161 -20.31 34.24 -11.62
C THR A 161 -21.19 33.08 -11.19
N ALA A 162 -20.60 32.03 -10.62
CA ALA A 162 -21.29 30.95 -9.95
C ALA A 162 -21.12 31.07 -8.43
N THR A 163 -22.15 30.69 -7.69
CA THR A 163 -22.14 30.64 -6.23
C THR A 163 -22.51 29.25 -5.75
N TRP A 164 -21.98 28.82 -4.65
CA TRP A 164 -22.30 27.56 -4.00
C TRP A 164 -22.30 27.70 -2.48
N GLY A 165 -22.96 26.76 -1.80
CA GLY A 165 -22.99 26.72 -0.35
C GLY A 165 -21.63 26.40 0.26
N ASP A 166 -21.31 27.00 1.38
CA ASP A 166 -20.11 26.76 2.15
C ASP A 166 -20.11 25.35 2.75
N VAL A 167 -18.92 24.71 2.77
CA VAL A 167 -18.67 23.44 3.43
C VAL A 167 -17.57 23.66 4.45
N SER A 168 -17.95 23.72 5.71
CA SER A 168 -17.08 24.12 6.84
C SER A 168 -15.82 23.27 7.02
N SER A 169 -15.78 22.06 6.46
CA SER A 169 -14.63 21.16 6.49
C SER A 169 -13.74 21.26 5.25
N ALA A 170 -14.18 21.95 4.19
CA ALA A 170 -13.41 22.09 2.97
C ALA A 170 -12.30 23.13 3.13
N LYS A 171 -11.09 22.80 2.73
CA LYS A 171 -9.96 23.75 2.66
C LYS A 171 -9.96 24.54 1.35
N TYR A 172 -10.52 23.96 0.31
CA TYR A 172 -10.68 24.57 -1.01
C TYR A 172 -11.74 23.80 -1.81
N PHE A 173 -12.24 24.43 -2.85
CA PHE A 173 -13.12 23.80 -3.84
C PHE A 173 -12.37 23.68 -5.17
N GLN A 174 -12.58 22.60 -5.91
CA GLN A 174 -12.20 22.52 -7.30
C GLN A 174 -13.40 22.79 -8.17
N VAL A 175 -13.27 23.75 -9.07
CA VAL A 175 -14.31 24.17 -9.98
C VAL A 175 -13.93 23.82 -11.40
N GLN A 176 -14.82 23.13 -12.09
CA GLN A 176 -14.69 22.77 -13.50
C GLN A 176 -15.97 23.20 -14.24
N LEU A 177 -15.81 23.81 -15.39
CA LEU A 177 -16.94 24.18 -16.25
C LEU A 177 -17.10 23.17 -17.38
N TYR A 178 -18.32 22.66 -17.54
CA TYR A 178 -18.69 21.77 -18.64
C TYR A 178 -19.74 22.43 -19.51
N LYS A 179 -19.62 22.28 -20.83
CA LYS A 179 -20.64 22.67 -21.82
C LYS A 179 -20.95 21.43 -22.67
N ASP A 180 -22.21 21.08 -22.71
CA ASP A 180 -22.70 19.91 -23.46
C ASP A 180 -21.92 18.61 -23.15
N GLY A 181 -21.55 18.40 -21.86
CA GLY A 181 -20.78 17.26 -21.39
C GLY A 181 -19.28 17.31 -21.63
N ASN A 182 -18.76 18.36 -22.26
CA ASN A 182 -17.34 18.54 -22.53
C ASN A 182 -16.73 19.56 -21.57
N LEU A 183 -15.54 19.26 -21.04
CA LEU A 183 -14.78 20.21 -20.21
C LEU A 183 -14.39 21.43 -21.04
N VAL A 184 -14.78 22.62 -20.56
CA VAL A 184 -14.42 23.87 -21.22
C VAL A 184 -12.97 24.21 -20.95
N THR A 185 -12.16 24.33 -21.99
CA THR A 185 -10.81 24.85 -21.90
C THR A 185 -10.84 26.36 -22.14
N PRO A 186 -10.37 27.18 -21.20
CA PRO A 186 -10.32 28.62 -21.38
C PRO A 186 -9.48 29.01 -22.60
N PRO A 187 -9.92 30.01 -23.41
CA PRO A 187 -9.24 30.41 -24.64
C PRO A 187 -7.88 31.08 -24.42
N ASP A 188 -7.63 31.54 -23.20
CA ASP A 188 -6.36 32.16 -22.77
C ASP A 188 -5.29 31.13 -22.33
N GLY A 189 -5.61 29.83 -22.42
CA GLY A 189 -4.70 28.76 -21.98
C GLY A 189 -4.59 28.59 -20.47
N SER A 190 -5.43 29.24 -19.68
CA SER A 190 -5.51 29.01 -18.24
C SER A 190 -6.01 27.60 -17.90
N ALA A 191 -5.85 27.17 -16.65
CA ALA A 191 -6.27 25.84 -16.25
C ALA A 191 -7.78 25.66 -16.36
N SER A 192 -8.24 24.54 -16.92
CA SER A 192 -9.66 24.17 -16.99
C SER A 192 -10.22 23.72 -15.63
N THR A 193 -9.37 23.59 -14.61
CA THR A 193 -9.73 23.35 -13.22
C THR A 193 -9.12 24.43 -12.34
N VAL A 194 -9.93 25.10 -11.55
CA VAL A 194 -9.50 26.18 -10.64
C VAL A 194 -9.74 25.74 -9.20
N SER A 195 -8.74 25.92 -8.33
CA SER A 195 -8.90 25.76 -6.88
C SER A 195 -9.28 27.12 -6.26
N VAL A 196 -10.36 27.14 -5.50
CA VAL A 196 -10.86 28.32 -4.76
C VAL A 196 -10.72 28.06 -3.27
N TYR A 197 -10.06 28.97 -2.55
CA TYR A 197 -9.79 28.89 -1.10
C TYR A 197 -10.79 29.72 -0.31
#